data_a9c9e6a9cc54476e97edf6014ac6109c
#
_entry.id   a9c9e6a9cc54476e97edf6014ac6109c
#
_cell.length_a   1.000
_cell.length_b   1.000
_cell.length_c   1.000
_cell.angle_alpha   90.00
_cell.angle_beta   90.00
_cell.angle_gamma   90.00
#
_symmetry.space_group_name_H-M   'P 1'
#
loop_
_entity.id
_entity.type
_entity.pdbx_description
1 polymer ?
#
loop_
_entity_poly.entity_id
_entity_poly.type
_entity_poly.pdbx_seq_one_letter_code
_entity_poly.pdbx_strand_id
1 'polypeptide(L)'
;RDGARVPLPWSGETTPFGFSTGKPWLPISQSWKNLTVESELADPKSSLHLYRSALELRKELLVGAGGITWLESCNHGSKGDSLLSYSRGAITVVMNLSDSAEECDAEGKLIIVSGGTVDARDRKRVIPARSTAWFLA
;
A
#
# COMPACT_ATOMS: atom_id res chain seq x y z
N ARG A 1 -15.50 2.48 18.39
CA ARG A 1 -16.46 1.66 17.64
C ARG A 1 -17.20 2.47 16.57
N ASP A 2 -17.72 3.67 16.89
CA ASP A 2 -18.49 4.49 15.93
C ASP A 2 -17.63 5.10 14.83
N GLY A 3 -16.37 5.42 15.11
CA GLY A 3 -15.42 5.89 14.09
C GLY A 3 -15.17 4.90 12.95
N ALA A 4 -15.40 3.59 13.18
CA ALA A 4 -15.29 2.55 12.16
C ALA A 4 -16.62 2.30 11.39
N ARG A 5 -17.68 3.01 11.73
CA ARG A 5 -19.04 2.83 11.18
C ARG A 5 -19.54 4.06 10.42
N VAL A 6 -18.66 5.02 10.18
CA VAL A 6 -19.02 6.21 9.42
C VAL A 6 -19.44 5.86 8.00
N PRO A 7 -20.39 6.62 7.42
CA PRO A 7 -20.79 6.42 6.03
C PRO A 7 -19.61 6.60 5.08
N LEU A 8 -19.49 5.72 4.10
CA LEU A 8 -18.47 5.84 3.06
C LEU A 8 -18.79 6.99 2.11
N PRO A 9 -17.90 7.96 1.90
CA PRO A 9 -18.11 9.01 0.92
C PRO A 9 -17.97 8.45 -0.50
N TRP A 10 -19.05 8.51 -1.29
CA TRP A 10 -19.06 7.97 -2.65
C TRP A 10 -18.74 9.00 -3.70
N SER A 11 -19.41 10.16 -3.69
CA SER A 11 -19.30 11.15 -4.77
C SER A 11 -19.72 12.55 -4.34
N GLY A 12 -19.39 13.55 -5.15
CA GLY A 12 -19.77 14.94 -4.95
C GLY A 12 -18.90 15.66 -3.91
N GLU A 13 -19.18 16.95 -3.71
CA GLU A 13 -18.34 17.86 -2.92
C GLU A 13 -18.93 18.22 -1.54
N THR A 14 -20.16 17.79 -1.28
CA THR A 14 -20.89 18.13 -0.03
C THR A 14 -21.40 16.88 0.65
N THR A 15 -21.48 16.92 1.99
CA THR A 15 -22.10 15.84 2.77
C THR A 15 -23.58 15.68 2.37
N PRO A 16 -24.08 14.45 2.28
CA PRO A 16 -23.46 13.17 2.69
C PRO A 16 -22.66 12.45 1.61
N PHE A 17 -22.07 13.14 0.64
CA PHE A 17 -21.19 12.58 -0.41
C PHE A 17 -21.79 11.37 -1.15
N GLY A 18 -23.04 11.47 -1.59
CA GLY A 18 -23.73 10.40 -2.31
C GLY A 18 -24.09 9.17 -1.47
N PHE A 19 -23.81 9.15 -0.17
CA PHE A 19 -24.14 8.02 0.70
C PHE A 19 -25.66 7.83 0.87
N SER A 20 -26.41 8.93 1.03
CA SER A 20 -27.87 8.91 1.15
C SER A 20 -28.49 10.22 0.67
N THR A 21 -29.80 10.24 0.48
CA THR A 21 -30.58 11.46 0.19
C THR A 21 -30.97 12.23 1.45
N GLY A 22 -30.83 11.62 2.63
CA GLY A 22 -31.16 12.20 3.92
C GLY A 22 -29.94 12.35 4.83
N LYS A 23 -30.15 12.88 6.03
CA LYS A 23 -29.09 13.04 7.05
C LYS A 23 -28.63 11.68 7.55
N PRO A 24 -27.34 11.34 7.44
CA PRO A 24 -26.78 10.10 7.98
C PRO A 24 -26.89 10.05 9.51
N TRP A 25 -26.95 8.84 10.07
CA TRP A 25 -26.95 8.64 11.52
C TRP A 25 -25.66 9.16 12.17
N LEU A 26 -24.50 8.79 11.59
CA LEU A 26 -23.21 9.28 12.04
C LEU A 26 -22.76 10.48 11.19
N PRO A 27 -22.09 11.46 11.80
CA PRO A 27 -21.61 12.63 11.06
C PRO A 27 -20.51 12.25 10.06
N ILE A 28 -20.50 12.93 8.94
CA ILE A 28 -19.44 12.88 7.92
C ILE A 28 -18.74 14.24 7.92
N SER A 29 -17.39 14.22 8.02
CA SER A 29 -16.62 15.46 7.95
C SER A 29 -16.60 16.03 6.54
N GLN A 30 -16.83 17.34 6.41
CA GLN A 30 -16.69 18.03 5.12
C GLN A 30 -15.24 17.97 4.56
N SER A 31 -14.23 17.75 5.42
CA SER A 31 -12.84 17.56 5.00
C SER A 31 -12.61 16.32 4.13
N TRP A 32 -13.57 15.39 4.10
CA TRP A 32 -13.47 14.13 3.32
C TRP A 32 -13.87 14.27 1.86
N LYS A 33 -14.16 15.48 1.38
CA LYS A 33 -14.54 15.72 -0.02
C LYS A 33 -13.52 15.15 -1.04
N ASN A 34 -12.24 15.13 -0.71
CA ASN A 34 -11.17 14.60 -1.56
C ASN A 34 -10.89 13.10 -1.31
N LEU A 35 -11.64 12.47 -0.42
CA LEU A 35 -11.55 11.04 -0.09
C LEU A 35 -12.78 10.27 -0.57
N THR A 36 -13.59 10.85 -1.45
CA THR A 36 -14.71 10.14 -2.06
C THR A 36 -14.19 9.08 -3.03
N VAL A 37 -14.94 8.01 -3.22
CA VAL A 37 -14.62 6.98 -4.21
C VAL A 37 -14.44 7.61 -5.60
N GLU A 38 -15.27 8.58 -5.95
CA GLU A 38 -15.17 9.32 -7.22
C GLU A 38 -13.83 10.06 -7.35
N SER A 39 -13.39 10.78 -6.30
CA SER A 39 -12.11 11.49 -6.28
C SER A 39 -10.93 10.54 -6.36
N GLU A 40 -10.98 9.44 -5.60
CA GLU A 40 -9.92 8.43 -5.61
C GLU A 40 -9.85 7.65 -6.93
N LEU A 41 -10.97 7.43 -7.62
CA LEU A 41 -10.96 6.84 -8.96
C LEU A 41 -10.30 7.75 -10.00
N ALA A 42 -10.41 9.06 -9.84
CA ALA A 42 -9.78 10.05 -10.71
C ALA A 42 -8.25 10.20 -10.45
N ASP A 43 -7.76 9.80 -9.29
CA ASP A 43 -6.34 9.88 -8.93
C ASP A 43 -5.65 8.51 -9.03
N PRO A 44 -4.80 8.27 -10.06
CA PRO A 44 -4.07 7.01 -10.20
C PRO A 44 -3.12 6.67 -9.03
N LYS A 45 -2.81 7.64 -8.16
CA LYS A 45 -1.95 7.47 -6.98
C LYS A 45 -2.75 7.27 -5.69
N SER A 46 -4.07 7.20 -5.77
CA SER A 46 -4.94 7.05 -4.62
C SER A 46 -4.78 5.70 -3.93
N SER A 47 -5.20 5.66 -2.66
CA SER A 47 -5.27 4.41 -1.89
C SER A 47 -6.17 3.37 -2.56
N LEU A 48 -7.26 3.81 -3.19
CA LEU A 48 -8.17 2.92 -3.92
C LEU A 48 -7.44 2.18 -5.05
N HIS A 49 -6.68 2.89 -5.88
CA HIS A 49 -5.90 2.26 -6.96
C HIS A 49 -4.81 1.36 -6.44
N LEU A 50 -4.10 1.75 -5.37
CA LEU A 50 -3.11 0.91 -4.72
C LEU A 50 -3.71 -0.42 -4.25
N TYR A 51 -4.84 -0.38 -3.53
CA TYR A 51 -5.52 -1.57 -3.04
C TYR A 51 -6.04 -2.47 -4.17
N ARG A 52 -6.64 -1.90 -5.20
CA ARG A 52 -7.11 -2.66 -6.37
C ARG A 52 -5.95 -3.39 -7.04
N SER A 53 -4.86 -2.69 -7.35
CA SER A 53 -3.67 -3.29 -7.96
C SER A 53 -3.06 -4.38 -7.08
N ALA A 54 -2.94 -4.15 -5.77
CA ALA A 54 -2.41 -5.15 -4.84
C ALA A 54 -3.31 -6.40 -4.79
N LEU A 55 -4.64 -6.25 -4.80
CA LEU A 55 -5.58 -7.37 -4.79
C LEU A 55 -5.56 -8.15 -6.11
N GLU A 56 -5.44 -7.46 -7.24
CA GLU A 56 -5.28 -8.08 -8.56
C GLU A 56 -3.98 -8.89 -8.64
N LEU A 57 -2.84 -8.30 -8.29
CA LEU A 57 -1.55 -8.98 -8.22
C LEU A 57 -1.58 -10.18 -7.26
N ARG A 58 -2.20 -10.01 -6.08
CA ARG A 58 -2.37 -11.11 -5.14
C ARG A 58 -3.17 -12.26 -5.73
N LYS A 59 -4.25 -11.97 -6.44
CA LYS A 59 -5.09 -12.99 -7.09
C LYS A 59 -4.33 -13.70 -8.21
N GLU A 60 -3.56 -12.97 -8.99
CA GLU A 60 -2.82 -13.51 -10.14
C GLU A 60 -1.60 -14.32 -9.69
N LEU A 61 -0.82 -13.83 -8.75
CA LEU A 61 0.52 -14.34 -8.46
C LEU A 61 0.62 -15.15 -7.16
N LEU A 62 -0.31 -15.01 -6.23
CA LEU A 62 -0.21 -15.62 -4.90
C LEU A 62 -1.27 -16.69 -4.62
N VAL A 63 -2.27 -16.86 -5.48
CA VAL A 63 -3.25 -17.95 -5.33
C VAL A 63 -2.54 -19.28 -5.66
N GLY A 64 -2.57 -20.22 -4.70
CA GLY A 64 -1.84 -21.49 -4.80
C GLY A 64 -0.35 -21.41 -4.51
N ALA A 65 0.22 -20.23 -4.31
CA ALA A 65 1.59 -20.09 -3.84
C ALA A 65 1.74 -20.71 -2.44
N GLY A 66 2.86 -21.34 -2.17
CA GLY A 66 3.19 -22.01 -0.91
C GLY A 66 3.26 -21.07 0.29
N GLY A 67 3.91 -21.51 1.34
CA GLY A 67 4.16 -20.73 2.55
C GLY A 67 5.07 -19.52 2.33
N ILE A 68 5.27 -18.76 3.39
CA ILE A 68 6.20 -17.63 3.45
C ILE A 68 7.59 -18.15 3.82
N THR A 69 8.61 -17.64 3.12
CA THR A 69 10.03 -17.83 3.49
C THR A 69 10.62 -16.47 3.86
N TRP A 70 11.06 -16.32 5.09
CA TRP A 70 11.71 -15.11 5.56
C TRP A 70 13.09 -14.94 4.94
N LEU A 71 13.43 -13.70 4.55
CA LEU A 71 14.69 -13.38 3.90
C LEU A 71 15.54 -12.53 4.86
N GLU A 72 16.72 -13.04 5.24
CA GLU A 72 17.64 -12.33 6.13
C GLU A 72 18.38 -11.19 5.41
N SER A 73 18.61 -11.31 4.11
CA SER A 73 19.37 -10.34 3.31
C SER A 73 18.84 -8.91 3.31
N CYS A 74 17.55 -8.73 3.57
CA CYS A 74 16.92 -7.40 3.65
C CYS A 74 16.41 -7.06 5.06
N ASN A 75 16.66 -7.90 6.06
CA ASN A 75 16.10 -7.68 7.41
C ASN A 75 17.01 -6.80 8.30
N HIS A 76 18.12 -6.32 7.76
CA HIS A 76 19.04 -5.46 8.47
C HIS A 76 19.15 -4.11 7.74
N GLY A 77 18.28 -3.17 8.10
CA GLY A 77 18.45 -1.77 7.70
C GLY A 77 19.62 -1.10 8.43
N SER A 78 19.99 0.09 8.01
CA SER A 78 21.08 0.89 8.61
C SER A 78 20.91 1.16 10.11
N LYS A 79 19.71 0.94 10.66
CA LYS A 79 19.35 1.15 12.08
C LYS A 79 18.81 -0.11 12.78
N GLY A 80 19.27 -1.32 12.40
CA GLY A 80 18.79 -2.57 12.97
C GLY A 80 17.58 -3.12 12.20
N ASP A 81 16.58 -3.70 12.89
CA ASP A 81 15.44 -4.41 12.30
C ASP A 81 14.40 -3.46 11.64
N SER A 82 14.87 -2.48 10.89
CA SER A 82 14.00 -1.51 10.23
C SER A 82 13.35 -2.03 8.94
N LEU A 83 13.92 -3.08 8.35
CA LEU A 83 13.38 -3.76 7.18
C LEU A 83 12.85 -5.14 7.57
N LEU A 84 11.73 -5.51 6.99
CA LEU A 84 11.17 -6.85 7.07
C LEU A 84 10.97 -7.38 5.65
N SER A 85 11.53 -8.56 5.35
CA SER A 85 11.40 -9.14 4.02
C SER A 85 11.06 -10.62 4.02
N TYR A 86 10.26 -11.03 3.05
CA TYR A 86 9.91 -12.42 2.82
C TYR A 86 9.61 -12.68 1.35
N SER A 87 9.74 -13.93 0.94
CA SER A 87 9.25 -14.41 -0.35
C SER A 87 8.01 -15.29 -0.18
N ARG A 88 7.14 -15.26 -1.17
CA ARG A 88 6.04 -16.19 -1.34
C ARG A 88 5.79 -16.45 -2.82
N GLY A 89 5.95 -17.69 -3.26
CA GLY A 89 5.97 -17.99 -4.70
C GLY A 89 7.05 -17.17 -5.41
N ALA A 90 6.71 -16.50 -6.49
CA ALA A 90 7.61 -15.65 -7.26
C ALA A 90 7.70 -14.20 -6.72
N ILE A 91 7.03 -13.87 -5.62
CA ILE A 91 7.01 -12.52 -5.08
C ILE A 91 7.96 -12.39 -3.89
N THR A 92 8.81 -11.37 -3.94
CA THR A 92 9.54 -10.86 -2.78
C THR A 92 8.88 -9.59 -2.29
N VAL A 93 8.56 -9.56 -1.01
CA VAL A 93 7.99 -8.39 -0.31
C VAL A 93 9.05 -7.81 0.61
N VAL A 94 9.25 -6.50 0.53
CA VAL A 94 10.13 -5.74 1.43
C VAL A 94 9.31 -4.62 2.07
N MET A 95 9.29 -4.58 3.39
CA MET A 95 8.62 -3.55 4.18
C MET A 95 9.66 -2.71 4.91
N ASN A 96 9.64 -1.40 4.68
CA ASN A 96 10.42 -0.45 5.45
C ASN A 96 9.55 0.12 6.57
N LEU A 97 9.88 -0.23 7.80
CA LEU A 97 9.17 0.18 9.01
C LEU A 97 9.77 1.45 9.64
N SER A 98 10.86 1.97 9.08
CA SER A 98 11.56 3.16 9.59
C SER A 98 11.03 4.47 9.00
N ASP A 99 11.47 5.57 9.58
CA ASP A 99 11.15 6.94 9.15
C ASP A 99 12.12 7.48 8.08
N SER A 100 13.07 6.65 7.64
CA SER A 100 14.06 6.97 6.60
C SER A 100 14.00 5.95 5.47
N ALA A 101 14.50 6.34 4.29
CA ALA A 101 14.68 5.39 3.21
C ALA A 101 15.83 4.41 3.56
N GLU A 102 15.65 3.13 3.26
CA GLU A 102 16.58 2.06 3.60
C GLU A 102 17.00 1.29 2.35
N GLU A 103 18.25 0.87 2.31
CA GLU A 103 18.78 0.04 1.23
C GLU A 103 18.61 -1.45 1.51
N CYS A 104 18.27 -2.21 0.47
CA CYS A 104 18.22 -3.67 0.53
C CYS A 104 18.62 -4.32 -0.79
N ASP A 105 19.02 -5.60 -0.71
CA ASP A 105 19.42 -6.41 -1.86
C ASP A 105 18.22 -7.17 -2.47
N ALA A 106 17.09 -6.48 -2.69
CA ALA A 106 15.93 -7.09 -3.31
C ALA A 106 16.12 -7.25 -4.83
N GLU A 107 16.00 -8.48 -5.30
CA GLU A 107 16.06 -8.83 -6.70
C GLU A 107 14.68 -8.81 -7.35
N GLY A 108 14.66 -8.85 -8.68
CA GLY A 108 13.44 -8.91 -9.48
C GLY A 108 12.91 -7.55 -9.94
N LYS A 109 11.78 -7.61 -10.64
CA LYS A 109 11.08 -6.43 -11.18
C LYS A 109 10.14 -5.85 -10.14
N LEU A 110 10.30 -4.56 -9.81
CA LEU A 110 9.30 -3.85 -8.99
C LEU A 110 7.92 -3.89 -9.68
N ILE A 111 6.90 -4.36 -8.97
CA ILE A 111 5.53 -4.47 -9.48
C ILE A 111 4.55 -3.57 -8.74
N ILE A 112 4.77 -3.27 -7.47
CA ILE A 112 3.96 -2.33 -6.69
C ILE A 112 4.75 -1.75 -5.51
N VAL A 113 4.46 -0.52 -5.13
CA VAL A 113 4.97 0.12 -3.91
C VAL A 113 3.86 0.94 -3.26
N SER A 114 3.76 0.87 -1.94
CA SER A 114 2.68 1.55 -1.19
C SER A 114 2.88 3.05 -1.00
N GLY A 115 4.08 3.57 -1.26
CA GLY A 115 4.38 5.00 -1.13
C GLY A 115 5.75 5.34 -1.66
N GLY A 116 5.90 6.55 -2.19
CA GLY A 116 7.16 7.02 -2.77
C GLY A 116 7.59 6.29 -4.05
N THR A 117 8.88 6.36 -4.33
CA THR A 117 9.52 5.70 -5.48
C THR A 117 10.65 4.82 -4.97
N VAL A 118 10.74 3.60 -5.48
CA VAL A 118 11.88 2.71 -5.23
C VAL A 118 12.99 3.05 -6.22
N ASP A 119 14.11 3.55 -5.72
CA ASP A 119 15.30 3.82 -6.50
C ASP A 119 16.24 2.61 -6.53
N ALA A 120 17.16 2.59 -7.49
CA ALA A 120 18.25 1.63 -7.56
C ALA A 120 19.58 2.38 -7.39
N ARG A 121 20.43 1.94 -6.45
CA ARG A 121 21.78 2.45 -6.20
C ARG A 121 22.76 1.28 -6.07
N ASP A 122 23.78 1.24 -6.90
CA ASP A 122 24.86 0.23 -6.81
C ASP A 122 24.36 -1.22 -6.63
N ARG A 123 23.37 -1.62 -7.43
CA ARG A 123 22.65 -2.92 -7.38
C ARG A 123 21.69 -3.09 -6.20
N LYS A 124 21.59 -2.13 -5.27
CA LYS A 124 20.62 -2.15 -4.18
C LYS A 124 19.35 -1.43 -4.55
N ARG A 125 18.26 -1.79 -3.89
CA ARG A 125 16.99 -1.07 -3.93
C ARG A 125 16.90 -0.13 -2.73
N VAL A 126 16.50 1.10 -2.96
CA VAL A 126 16.24 2.07 -1.90
C VAL A 126 14.72 2.09 -1.66
N ILE A 127 14.31 1.54 -0.54
CA ILE A 127 12.90 1.42 -0.15
C ILE A 127 12.50 2.68 0.62
N PRO A 128 11.49 3.43 0.17
CA PRO A 128 11.06 4.64 0.86
C PRO A 128 10.65 4.38 2.31
N ALA A 129 10.75 5.41 3.16
CA ALA A 129 10.28 5.35 4.54
C ALA A 129 8.82 4.89 4.62
N ARG A 130 8.48 4.10 5.61
CA ARG A 130 7.12 3.64 5.90
C ARG A 130 6.38 3.07 4.68
N SER A 131 7.09 2.33 3.84
CA SER A 131 6.52 1.78 2.61
C SER A 131 6.77 0.28 2.47
N THR A 132 5.98 -0.34 1.60
CA THR A 132 6.11 -1.75 1.23
C THR A 132 6.27 -1.84 -0.29
N ALA A 133 7.25 -2.58 -0.75
CA ALA A 133 7.51 -2.85 -2.16
C ALA A 133 7.42 -4.35 -2.46
N TRP A 134 6.83 -4.69 -3.61
CA TRP A 134 6.76 -6.06 -4.11
C TRP A 134 7.59 -6.18 -5.38
N PHE A 135 8.39 -7.23 -5.43
CA PHE A 135 9.24 -7.56 -6.57
C PHE A 135 8.84 -8.93 -7.11
N LEU A 136 8.76 -9.04 -8.42
CA LEU A 136 8.55 -10.31 -9.15
C LEU A 136 9.91 -10.85 -9.59
N ALA A 137 10.23 -12.08 -9.21
CA ALA A 137 11.42 -12.81 -9.61
C ALA A 137 11.45 -13.08 -11.10
#